data_a1d6e1dbaba7a7553fcc402e54bc67ff
#
_entry.id   a1d6e1dbaba7a7553fcc402e54bc67ff
#
_cell.length_a   1.000
_cell.length_b   1.000
_cell.length_c   1.000
_cell.angle_alpha   90.00
_cell.angle_beta   90.00
_cell.angle_gamma   90.00
#
_symmetry.space_group_name_H-M   'P 1'
#
loop_
_entity.id
_entity.type
_entity.pdbx_description
1 polymer ?
#
loop_
_entity_poly.entity_id
_entity_poly.type
_entity_poly.pdbx_seq_one_letter_code
_entity_poly.pdbx_strand_id
1 'polypeptide(L)'
;MAKLAAFDMDGTLLMPDHRLGEKTLTALKRLRERDITLTFATGRHALEMHHVMGEFSLDAFLITGNGTRIHSLEGEELYRQDLNPEVAEEVLHSRWDTRASMHVFNDGGWFTGQARPELLKAHVFSGFRYQLCDPKRMSAHHVTKICFCGDHDDLRRLRIQLNEALGQSAFLCFSAMDCLEVLPVGCNKGAALARLSQHLGLTLQECMAFGDAMNDREMLRSVGRGFIMGNAMPQLKAELPHLPVIGDCRHQAVSHFLTHWLDNPDLPYSPE
;
A
#
# COMPACT_ATOMS: atom_id res chain seq x y z
N MET A 1 -8.12 -13.96 -19.32
CA MET A 1 -7.35 -14.59 -18.22
C MET A 1 -6.50 -13.51 -17.59
N ALA A 2 -6.27 -13.52 -16.28
CA ALA A 2 -5.40 -12.53 -15.65
C ALA A 2 -3.95 -12.72 -16.10
N LYS A 3 -3.27 -11.62 -16.41
CA LYS A 3 -1.86 -11.59 -16.82
C LYS A 3 -0.97 -10.88 -15.79
N LEU A 4 -1.57 -10.10 -14.89
CA LEU A 4 -0.91 -9.44 -13.79
C LEU A 4 -1.72 -9.61 -12.52
N ALA A 5 -1.03 -9.91 -11.41
CA ALA A 5 -1.61 -10.01 -10.08
C ALA A 5 -0.96 -8.97 -9.16
N ALA A 6 -1.78 -8.08 -8.61
CA ALA A 6 -1.38 -7.03 -7.70
C ALA A 6 -1.80 -7.37 -6.27
N PHE A 7 -0.89 -7.26 -5.34
CA PHE A 7 -1.12 -7.62 -3.95
C PHE A 7 -0.75 -6.45 -3.03
N ASP A 8 -1.68 -6.06 -2.18
CA ASP A 8 -1.28 -5.36 -0.97
C ASP A 8 -0.48 -6.28 -0.05
N MET A 9 0.31 -5.70 0.84
CA MET A 9 1.20 -6.44 1.72
C MET A 9 0.59 -6.62 3.12
N ASP A 10 0.47 -5.53 3.87
CA ASP A 10 0.05 -5.56 5.28
C ASP A 10 -1.46 -5.78 5.40
N GLY A 11 -1.86 -6.88 6.05
CA GLY A 11 -3.28 -7.25 6.13
C GLY A 11 -3.80 -8.03 4.92
N THR A 12 -2.98 -8.24 3.89
CA THR A 12 -3.32 -8.99 2.68
C THR A 12 -2.41 -10.19 2.48
N LEU A 13 -1.17 -9.99 2.03
CA LEU A 13 -0.21 -11.09 1.85
C LEU A 13 0.49 -11.48 3.14
N LEU A 14 0.83 -10.49 3.96
CA LEU A 14 1.56 -10.72 5.20
C LEU A 14 0.61 -11.20 6.29
N MET A 15 1.07 -12.17 7.05
CA MET A 15 0.42 -12.62 8.29
C MET A 15 0.60 -11.54 9.39
N PRO A 16 -0.11 -11.63 10.53
CA PRO A 16 0.00 -10.64 11.62
C PRO A 16 1.40 -10.45 12.20
N ASP A 17 2.30 -11.40 11.99
CA ASP A 17 3.72 -11.30 12.37
C ASP A 17 4.58 -10.58 11.32
N HIS A 18 3.94 -9.97 10.31
CA HIS A 18 4.54 -9.28 9.16
C HIS A 18 5.44 -10.16 8.28
N ARG A 19 5.22 -11.47 8.29
CA ARG A 19 5.94 -12.43 7.45
C ARG A 19 5.05 -12.98 6.34
N LEU A 20 5.69 -13.35 5.24
CA LEU A 20 5.04 -14.09 4.16
C LEU A 20 4.98 -15.57 4.53
N GLY A 21 3.79 -16.15 4.52
CA GLY A 21 3.61 -17.57 4.79
C GLY A 21 4.13 -18.45 3.65
N GLU A 22 4.62 -19.66 3.96
CA GLU A 22 5.16 -20.58 2.97
C GLU A 22 4.14 -20.98 1.88
N LYS A 23 2.87 -21.16 2.26
CA LYS A 23 1.80 -21.46 1.29
C LYS A 23 1.58 -20.31 0.33
N THR A 24 1.63 -19.05 0.84
CA THR A 24 1.51 -17.85 0.03
C THR A 24 2.68 -17.74 -0.94
N LEU A 25 3.91 -17.94 -0.48
CA LEU A 25 5.10 -17.95 -1.32
C LEU A 25 5.00 -19.00 -2.45
N THR A 26 4.54 -20.20 -2.10
CA THR A 26 4.33 -21.29 -3.08
C THR A 26 3.28 -20.90 -4.13
N ALA A 27 2.15 -20.32 -3.71
CA ALA A 27 1.09 -19.91 -4.63
C ALA A 27 1.57 -18.78 -5.58
N LEU A 28 2.35 -17.80 -5.08
CA LEU A 28 2.95 -16.76 -5.90
C LEU A 28 3.93 -17.31 -6.95
N LYS A 29 4.76 -18.28 -6.58
CA LYS A 29 5.65 -18.98 -7.54
C LYS A 29 4.86 -19.69 -8.63
N ARG A 30 3.75 -20.35 -8.29
CA ARG A 30 2.86 -20.98 -9.27
C ARG A 30 2.21 -19.99 -10.23
N LEU A 31 1.90 -18.77 -9.80
CA LEU A 31 1.43 -17.71 -10.73
C LEU A 31 2.51 -17.39 -11.78
N ARG A 32 3.76 -17.26 -11.34
CA ARG A 32 4.89 -17.01 -12.26
C ARG A 32 5.11 -18.14 -13.25
N GLU A 33 4.98 -19.38 -12.82
CA GLU A 33 5.03 -20.56 -13.70
C GLU A 33 3.93 -20.56 -14.77
N ARG A 34 2.88 -19.75 -14.60
CA ARG A 34 1.78 -19.51 -15.55
C ARG A 34 1.92 -18.19 -16.31
N ASP A 35 3.11 -17.59 -16.32
CA ASP A 35 3.42 -16.30 -16.98
C ASP A 35 2.56 -15.13 -16.46
N ILE A 36 2.13 -15.19 -15.19
CA ILE A 36 1.41 -14.10 -14.55
C ILE A 36 2.42 -13.21 -13.83
N THR A 37 2.51 -11.96 -14.26
CA THR A 37 3.37 -10.95 -13.66
C THR A 37 2.89 -10.62 -12.25
N LEU A 38 3.82 -10.51 -11.30
CA LEU A 38 3.52 -10.12 -9.93
C LEU A 38 3.86 -8.65 -9.69
N THR A 39 3.02 -7.96 -8.93
CA THR A 39 3.37 -6.66 -8.34
C THR A 39 2.89 -6.56 -6.90
N PHE A 40 3.73 -6.03 -6.03
CA PHE A 40 3.36 -5.70 -4.67
C PHE A 40 3.06 -4.21 -4.58
N ALA A 41 1.86 -3.86 -4.13
CA ALA A 41 1.36 -2.50 -4.02
C ALA A 41 1.19 -2.14 -2.55
N THR A 42 2.11 -1.38 -1.98
CA THR A 42 2.21 -1.16 -0.54
C THR A 42 2.38 0.31 -0.16
N GLY A 43 1.96 0.65 1.06
CA GLY A 43 2.32 1.93 1.69
C GLY A 43 3.77 1.97 2.22
N ARG A 44 4.47 0.81 2.26
CA ARG A 44 5.85 0.72 2.73
C ARG A 44 6.81 1.50 1.83
N HIS A 45 7.95 1.89 2.41
CA HIS A 45 8.99 2.62 1.71
C HIS A 45 9.78 1.72 0.74
N ALA A 46 10.30 2.29 -0.36
CA ALA A 46 11.07 1.54 -1.35
C ALA A 46 12.32 0.89 -0.72
N LEU A 47 13.07 1.61 0.11
CA LEU A 47 14.24 1.05 0.82
C LEU A 47 13.89 -0.16 1.67
N GLU A 48 12.72 -0.15 2.32
CA GLU A 48 12.22 -1.28 3.08
C GLU A 48 11.90 -2.46 2.17
N MET A 49 11.18 -2.20 1.08
CA MET A 49 10.74 -3.27 0.17
C MET A 49 11.91 -3.94 -0.55
N HIS A 50 12.96 -3.22 -0.91
CA HIS A 50 14.16 -3.85 -1.48
C HIS A 50 14.78 -4.88 -0.54
N HIS A 51 14.79 -4.58 0.78
CA HIS A 51 15.28 -5.54 1.77
C HIS A 51 14.34 -6.75 1.89
N VAL A 52 13.04 -6.51 2.02
CA VAL A 52 12.01 -7.55 2.13
C VAL A 52 12.01 -8.49 0.92
N MET A 53 12.15 -7.94 -0.30
CA MET A 53 12.17 -8.74 -1.54
C MET A 53 13.37 -9.68 -1.64
N GLY A 54 14.52 -9.28 -1.11
CA GLY A 54 15.70 -10.16 -1.05
C GLY A 54 15.44 -11.46 -0.28
N GLU A 55 14.63 -11.39 0.76
CA GLU A 55 14.25 -12.57 1.57
C GLU A 55 13.24 -13.49 0.86
N PHE A 56 12.41 -12.96 -0.03
CA PHE A 56 11.36 -13.75 -0.69
C PHE A 56 11.84 -14.54 -1.90
N SER A 57 12.97 -14.18 -2.50
CA SER A 57 13.47 -14.77 -3.75
C SER A 57 12.38 -14.81 -4.83
N LEU A 58 11.64 -13.72 -4.97
CA LEU A 58 10.57 -13.53 -5.94
C LEU A 58 10.84 -12.28 -6.77
N ASP A 59 10.76 -12.41 -8.08
CA ASP A 59 10.76 -11.24 -8.96
C ASP A 59 9.35 -10.68 -9.05
N ALA A 60 9.18 -9.45 -8.63
CA ALA A 60 7.94 -8.71 -8.72
C ALA A 60 8.21 -7.23 -8.93
N PHE A 61 7.33 -6.57 -9.68
CA PHE A 61 7.31 -5.10 -9.69
C PHE A 61 6.89 -4.59 -8.32
N LEU A 62 7.39 -3.42 -7.94
CA LEU A 62 7.06 -2.79 -6.67
C LEU A 62 6.34 -1.47 -6.90
N ILE A 63 5.16 -1.33 -6.35
CA ILE A 63 4.45 -0.07 -6.17
C ILE A 63 4.57 0.26 -4.68
N THR A 64 5.35 1.29 -4.34
CA THR A 64 5.65 1.66 -2.96
C THR A 64 5.14 3.05 -2.61
N GLY A 65 5.09 3.39 -1.31
CA GLY A 65 4.59 4.68 -0.85
C GLY A 65 3.16 4.97 -1.30
N ASN A 66 2.30 3.94 -1.39
CA ASN A 66 0.92 4.04 -1.91
C ASN A 66 0.83 4.58 -3.34
N GLY A 67 1.82 4.27 -4.18
CA GLY A 67 1.83 4.64 -5.60
C GLY A 67 2.75 5.81 -5.93
N THR A 68 3.52 6.33 -4.98
CA THR A 68 4.49 7.41 -5.21
C THR A 68 5.72 6.95 -5.97
N ARG A 69 6.02 5.65 -5.96
CA ARG A 69 7.15 5.03 -6.69
C ARG A 69 6.70 3.74 -7.35
N ILE A 70 7.27 3.47 -8.53
CA ILE A 70 7.19 2.16 -9.19
C ILE A 70 8.62 1.72 -9.54
N HIS A 71 8.98 0.50 -9.18
CA HIS A 71 10.27 -0.10 -9.51
C HIS A 71 10.11 -1.37 -10.34
N SER A 72 11.04 -1.59 -11.25
CA SER A 72 11.14 -2.80 -12.07
C SER A 72 11.56 -4.02 -11.24
N LEU A 73 11.61 -5.18 -11.89
CA LEU A 73 12.11 -6.43 -11.29
C LEU A 73 13.59 -6.32 -10.88
N GLU A 74 14.36 -5.51 -11.59
CA GLU A 74 15.78 -5.25 -11.35
C GLU A 74 16.02 -4.10 -10.37
N GLY A 75 14.91 -3.47 -9.87
CA GLY A 75 14.98 -2.35 -8.92
C GLY A 75 15.17 -0.98 -9.58
N GLU A 76 15.03 -0.88 -10.91
CA GLU A 76 15.06 0.41 -11.61
C GLU A 76 13.78 1.21 -11.29
N GLU A 77 13.91 2.51 -11.01
CA GLU A 77 12.77 3.39 -10.78
C GLU A 77 12.09 3.75 -12.11
N LEU A 78 10.89 3.20 -12.34
CA LEU A 78 10.08 3.44 -13.53
C LEU A 78 9.18 4.66 -13.40
N TYR A 79 8.83 5.04 -12.19
CA TYR A 79 7.94 6.16 -11.90
C TYR A 79 8.19 6.76 -10.52
N ARG A 80 8.06 8.10 -10.48
CA ARG A 80 8.20 8.92 -9.27
C ARG A 80 7.13 10.01 -9.26
N GLN A 81 6.54 10.24 -8.10
CA GLN A 81 5.73 11.42 -7.82
C GLN A 81 5.91 11.83 -6.36
N ASP A 82 6.36 13.07 -6.15
CA ASP A 82 6.48 13.68 -4.83
C ASP A 82 5.31 14.61 -4.56
N LEU A 83 5.07 14.95 -3.30
CA LEU A 83 4.16 16.02 -2.91
C LEU A 83 4.60 17.34 -3.58
N ASN A 84 3.63 18.14 -4.02
CA ASN A 84 3.92 19.51 -4.39
C ASN A 84 4.59 20.21 -3.19
N PRO A 85 5.74 20.91 -3.39
CA PRO A 85 6.44 21.58 -2.30
C PRO A 85 5.57 22.54 -1.50
N GLU A 86 4.63 23.26 -2.13
CA GLU A 86 3.70 24.16 -1.43
C GLU A 86 2.77 23.39 -0.48
N VAL A 87 2.30 22.20 -0.91
CA VAL A 87 1.48 21.31 -0.07
C VAL A 87 2.32 20.76 1.10
N ALA A 88 3.53 20.32 0.81
CA ALA A 88 4.44 19.81 1.84
C ALA A 88 4.78 20.90 2.86
N GLU A 89 5.06 22.12 2.39
CA GLU A 89 5.32 23.29 3.23
C GLU A 89 4.14 23.59 4.16
N GLU A 90 2.92 23.61 3.62
CA GLU A 90 1.70 23.83 4.40
C GLU A 90 1.54 22.77 5.49
N VAL A 91 1.70 21.48 5.13
CA VAL A 91 1.52 20.37 6.09
C VAL A 91 2.60 20.38 7.17
N LEU A 92 3.87 20.65 6.81
CA LEU A 92 5.00 20.62 7.73
C LEU A 92 4.99 21.78 8.74
N HIS A 93 4.57 22.98 8.31
CA HIS A 93 4.74 24.20 9.10
C HIS A 93 3.47 24.72 9.74
N SER A 94 2.28 24.30 9.26
CA SER A 94 1.02 24.67 9.92
C SER A 94 0.86 24.01 11.28
N ARG A 95 0.02 24.61 12.10
CA ARG A 95 -0.35 24.07 13.40
C ARG A 95 -1.66 23.29 13.27
N TRP A 96 -1.59 21.99 13.41
CA TRP A 96 -2.73 21.10 13.39
C TRP A 96 -3.22 20.84 14.82
N ASP A 97 -4.55 20.91 15.05
CA ASP A 97 -5.15 20.52 16.34
C ASP A 97 -5.28 18.99 16.40
N THR A 98 -4.19 18.33 16.74
CA THR A 98 -4.09 16.87 16.82
C THR A 98 -3.03 16.43 17.83
N ARG A 99 -3.21 15.26 18.41
CA ARG A 99 -2.21 14.52 19.21
C ARG A 99 -1.44 13.51 18.37
N ALA A 100 -1.81 13.32 17.11
CA ALA A 100 -1.13 12.40 16.22
C ALA A 100 0.32 12.81 15.97
N SER A 101 1.22 11.85 15.86
CA SER A 101 2.60 12.10 15.46
C SER A 101 2.69 12.26 13.95
N MET A 102 3.44 13.28 13.51
CA MET A 102 3.75 13.50 12.10
C MET A 102 4.99 12.70 11.70
N HIS A 103 4.90 12.01 10.57
CA HIS A 103 5.95 11.21 9.97
C HIS A 103 6.14 11.63 8.52
N VAL A 104 7.36 11.99 8.16
CA VAL A 104 7.72 12.48 6.81
C VAL A 104 8.55 11.42 6.12
N PHE A 105 8.23 11.17 4.85
CA PHE A 105 8.96 10.22 4.02
C PHE A 105 9.54 10.92 2.80
N ASN A 106 10.79 10.62 2.49
CA ASN A 106 11.48 10.98 1.25
C ASN A 106 12.41 9.83 0.84
N ASP A 107 13.13 9.95 -0.27
CA ASP A 107 14.02 8.86 -0.72
C ASP A 107 15.12 8.50 0.29
N GLY A 108 15.46 9.40 1.22
CA GLY A 108 16.42 9.14 2.32
C GLY A 108 15.84 8.34 3.49
N GLY A 109 14.54 8.10 3.52
CA GLY A 109 13.91 7.27 4.54
C GLY A 109 12.69 7.88 5.23
N TRP A 110 12.54 7.56 6.50
CA TRP A 110 11.42 7.89 7.37
C TRP A 110 11.88 8.78 8.54
N PHE A 111 11.22 9.91 8.73
CA PHE A 111 11.59 10.95 9.70
C PHE A 111 10.40 11.31 10.58
N THR A 112 10.65 11.57 11.86
CA THR A 112 9.62 12.05 12.80
C THR A 112 10.26 12.82 13.95
N GLY A 113 9.52 13.79 14.49
CA GLY A 113 9.94 14.55 15.66
C GLY A 113 9.69 13.85 17.00
N GLN A 114 9.01 12.70 16.99
CA GLN A 114 8.61 12.00 18.20
C GLN A 114 9.01 10.53 18.14
N ALA A 115 9.61 10.04 19.21
CA ALA A 115 9.88 8.62 19.34
C ALA A 115 8.57 7.82 19.52
N ARG A 116 8.32 6.89 18.61
CA ARG A 116 7.14 6.02 18.58
C ARG A 116 7.60 4.57 18.37
N PRO A 117 8.21 3.94 19.38
CA PRO A 117 8.79 2.59 19.25
C PRO A 117 7.75 1.52 18.89
N GLU A 118 6.49 1.73 19.23
CA GLU A 118 5.39 0.83 18.86
C GLU A 118 5.21 0.71 17.33
N LEU A 119 5.48 1.76 16.58
CA LEU A 119 5.39 1.73 15.11
C LEU A 119 6.49 0.86 14.47
N LEU A 120 7.62 0.67 15.16
CA LEU A 120 8.71 -0.17 14.66
C LEU A 120 8.36 -1.66 14.65
N LYS A 121 7.29 -2.08 15.35
CA LYS A 121 6.86 -3.49 15.39
C LYS A 121 6.51 -4.01 13.99
N ALA A 122 5.87 -3.19 13.15
CA ALA A 122 5.53 -3.54 11.77
C ALA A 122 6.77 -3.68 10.85
N HIS A 123 7.92 -3.16 11.28
CA HIS A 123 9.15 -3.08 10.50
C HIS A 123 10.28 -3.96 11.08
N VAL A 124 9.99 -4.82 12.05
CA VAL A 124 11.00 -5.67 12.71
C VAL A 124 11.70 -6.57 11.70
N PHE A 125 10.95 -7.16 10.78
CA PHE A 125 11.47 -8.07 9.76
C PHE A 125 12.40 -7.35 8.77
N SER A 126 12.01 -6.17 8.30
CA SER A 126 12.79 -5.36 7.36
C SER A 126 13.93 -4.58 8.02
N GLY A 127 13.88 -4.39 9.34
CA GLY A 127 14.80 -3.53 10.06
C GLY A 127 14.67 -2.03 9.74
N PHE A 128 13.64 -1.64 8.97
CA PHE A 128 13.41 -0.24 8.60
C PHE A 128 13.04 0.60 9.83
N ARG A 129 13.66 1.77 9.98
CA ARG A 129 13.51 2.61 11.16
C ARG A 129 13.38 4.08 10.80
N TYR A 130 12.62 4.82 11.61
CA TYR A 130 12.61 6.27 11.52
C TYR A 130 13.90 6.88 12.09
N GLN A 131 14.23 8.06 11.59
CA GLN A 131 15.24 8.94 12.10
C GLN A 131 14.54 10.08 12.88
N LEU A 132 15.04 10.40 14.07
CA LEU A 132 14.51 11.53 14.84
C LEU A 132 15.01 12.83 14.22
N CYS A 133 14.08 13.62 13.72
CA CYS A 133 14.32 14.92 13.12
C CYS A 133 13.06 15.76 13.31
N ASP A 134 13.21 17.04 13.63
CA ASP A 134 12.06 17.95 13.67
C ASP A 134 11.50 18.16 12.26
N PRO A 135 10.26 17.70 11.97
CA PRO A 135 9.67 17.84 10.64
C PRO A 135 9.61 19.29 10.15
N LYS A 136 9.48 20.24 11.05
CA LYS A 136 9.47 21.69 10.73
C LYS A 136 10.80 22.24 10.22
N ARG A 137 11.89 21.46 10.35
CA ARG A 137 13.22 21.79 9.84
C ARG A 137 13.55 21.07 8.54
N MET A 138 12.66 20.21 8.07
CA MET A 138 12.85 19.46 6.83
C MET A 138 12.52 20.36 5.63
N SER A 139 13.18 20.07 4.52
CA SER A 139 12.82 20.65 3.23
C SER A 139 11.47 20.12 2.77
N ALA A 140 10.62 20.99 2.26
CA ALA A 140 9.37 20.63 1.60
C ALA A 140 9.58 20.00 0.20
N HIS A 141 10.80 20.11 -0.35
CA HIS A 141 11.15 19.50 -1.62
C HIS A 141 11.44 18.00 -1.46
N HIS A 142 11.04 17.20 -2.44
CA HIS A 142 11.27 15.75 -2.50
C HIS A 142 10.59 14.97 -1.36
N VAL A 143 9.54 15.53 -0.75
CA VAL A 143 8.70 14.80 0.21
C VAL A 143 7.82 13.83 -0.56
N THR A 144 7.98 12.55 -0.29
CA THR A 144 7.22 11.49 -0.97
C THR A 144 5.79 11.44 -0.46
N LYS A 145 5.64 11.45 0.87
CA LYS A 145 4.35 11.49 1.59
C LYS A 145 4.55 11.97 3.02
N ILE A 146 3.46 12.38 3.65
CA ILE A 146 3.41 12.67 5.09
C ILE A 146 2.32 11.81 5.71
N CYS A 147 2.62 11.14 6.83
CA CYS A 147 1.67 10.36 7.59
C CYS A 147 1.43 10.97 8.96
N PHE A 148 0.21 10.86 9.44
CA PHE A 148 -0.15 11.15 10.83
C PHE A 148 -0.60 9.86 11.49
N CYS A 149 0.07 9.47 12.59
CA CYS A 149 -0.22 8.25 13.32
C CYS A 149 -0.76 8.56 14.71
N GLY A 150 -1.94 8.01 15.05
CA GLY A 150 -2.60 8.28 16.31
C GLY A 150 -3.99 7.66 16.44
N ASP A 151 -4.77 8.19 17.38
CA ASP A 151 -6.16 7.76 17.59
C ASP A 151 -7.04 8.03 16.37
N HIS A 152 -7.90 7.09 16.01
CA HIS A 152 -8.72 7.17 14.79
C HIS A 152 -9.67 8.38 14.77
N ASP A 153 -10.31 8.69 15.90
CA ASP A 153 -11.24 9.82 15.95
C ASP A 153 -10.50 11.15 15.89
N ASP A 154 -9.29 11.22 16.45
CA ASP A 154 -8.40 12.37 16.32
C ASP A 154 -7.96 12.55 14.86
N LEU A 155 -7.57 11.47 14.18
CA LEU A 155 -7.22 11.49 12.76
C LEU A 155 -8.40 11.86 11.85
N ARG A 156 -9.62 11.48 12.19
CA ARG A 156 -10.82 11.92 11.45
C ARG A 156 -11.02 13.43 11.54
N ARG A 157 -10.83 14.03 12.71
CA ARG A 157 -10.87 15.49 12.89
C ARG A 157 -9.75 16.17 12.13
N LEU A 158 -8.53 15.63 12.22
CA LEU A 158 -7.38 16.14 11.46
C LEU A 158 -7.63 16.08 9.95
N ARG A 159 -8.25 15.00 9.43
CA ARG A 159 -8.59 14.89 8.01
C ARG A 159 -9.49 16.05 7.54
N ILE A 160 -10.42 16.51 8.38
CA ILE A 160 -11.28 17.67 8.05
C ILE A 160 -10.41 18.93 7.93
N GLN A 161 -9.53 19.20 8.90
CA GLN A 161 -8.63 20.34 8.86
C GLN A 161 -7.71 20.34 7.63
N LEU A 162 -7.14 19.16 7.31
CA LEU A 162 -6.30 18.97 6.11
C LEU A 162 -7.10 19.20 4.82
N ASN A 163 -8.33 18.68 4.73
CA ASN A 163 -9.19 18.92 3.57
C ASN A 163 -9.53 20.42 3.40
N GLU A 164 -9.79 21.13 4.48
CA GLU A 164 -10.08 22.58 4.45
C GLU A 164 -8.86 23.38 3.98
N ALA A 165 -7.66 23.01 4.45
CA ALA A 165 -6.43 23.71 4.11
C ALA A 165 -5.91 23.38 2.70
N LEU A 166 -5.92 22.10 2.32
CA LEU A 166 -5.29 21.61 1.10
C LEU A 166 -6.27 21.51 -0.09
N GLY A 167 -7.57 21.43 0.17
CA GLY A 167 -8.58 21.27 -0.87
C GLY A 167 -8.32 20.06 -1.75
N GLN A 168 -8.17 20.29 -3.05
CA GLN A 168 -7.85 19.25 -4.03
C GLN A 168 -6.36 19.13 -4.35
N SER A 169 -5.49 19.82 -3.59
CA SER A 169 -4.05 19.83 -3.86
C SER A 169 -3.31 18.64 -3.28
N ALA A 170 -4.00 17.77 -2.51
CA ALA A 170 -3.48 16.52 -1.98
C ALA A 170 -4.53 15.42 -2.02
N PHE A 171 -4.08 14.17 -1.97
CA PHE A 171 -4.94 13.01 -1.77
C PHE A 171 -4.80 12.52 -0.33
N LEU A 172 -5.91 12.48 0.41
CA LEU A 172 -5.94 12.06 1.82
C LEU A 172 -6.56 10.66 1.93
N CYS A 173 -5.83 9.72 2.50
CA CYS A 173 -6.25 8.34 2.64
C CYS A 173 -5.89 7.74 3.98
N PHE A 174 -6.79 6.90 4.54
CA PHE A 174 -6.46 6.01 5.65
C PHE A 174 -5.82 4.74 5.10
N SER A 175 -4.55 4.49 5.43
CA SER A 175 -3.86 3.23 5.14
C SER A 175 -4.03 2.21 6.27
N ALA A 176 -4.39 2.68 7.46
CA ALA A 176 -4.79 1.89 8.63
C ALA A 176 -5.74 2.73 9.50
N MET A 177 -6.38 2.10 10.48
CA MET A 177 -7.27 2.83 11.42
C MET A 177 -6.54 3.92 12.20
N ASP A 178 -5.26 3.75 12.42
CA ASP A 178 -4.36 4.65 13.17
C ASP A 178 -3.35 5.40 12.30
N CYS A 179 -3.54 5.39 10.97
CA CYS A 179 -2.64 6.07 10.03
C CYS A 179 -3.42 6.81 8.93
N LEU A 180 -3.32 8.15 8.93
CA LEU A 180 -3.81 9.04 7.88
C LEU A 180 -2.65 9.53 7.03
N GLU A 181 -2.72 9.36 5.72
CA GLU A 181 -1.68 9.76 4.79
C GLU A 181 -2.07 10.96 3.94
N VAL A 182 -1.11 11.86 3.72
CA VAL A 182 -1.15 12.94 2.76
C VAL A 182 -0.25 12.55 1.59
N LEU A 183 -0.86 12.37 0.44
CA LEU A 183 -0.23 11.88 -0.79
C LEU A 183 -0.36 12.92 -1.91
N PRO A 184 0.48 12.86 -2.95
CA PRO A 184 0.32 13.70 -4.14
C PRO A 184 -1.05 13.50 -4.80
N VAL A 185 -1.56 14.54 -5.44
CA VAL A 185 -2.83 14.47 -6.19
C VAL A 185 -2.76 13.37 -7.25
N GLY A 186 -3.81 12.56 -7.32
CA GLY A 186 -3.91 11.47 -8.28
C GLY A 186 -2.97 10.29 -7.99
N CYS A 187 -2.22 10.34 -6.87
CA CYS A 187 -1.34 9.27 -6.45
C CYS A 187 -2.10 8.30 -5.54
N ASN A 188 -2.25 7.08 -5.98
CA ASN A 188 -2.81 5.96 -5.23
C ASN A 188 -2.37 4.64 -5.88
N LYS A 189 -2.57 3.52 -5.20
CA LYS A 189 -2.18 2.19 -5.70
C LYS A 189 -2.83 1.85 -7.05
N GLY A 190 -4.07 2.26 -7.27
CA GLY A 190 -4.80 2.02 -8.53
C GLY A 190 -4.22 2.80 -9.70
N ALA A 191 -3.92 4.08 -9.52
CA ALA A 191 -3.28 4.91 -10.54
C ALA A 191 -1.88 4.39 -10.89
N ALA A 192 -1.10 3.96 -9.89
CA ALA A 192 0.21 3.36 -10.11
C ALA A 192 0.10 2.02 -10.84
N LEU A 193 -0.87 1.17 -10.48
CA LEU A 193 -1.12 -0.08 -11.18
C LEU A 193 -1.51 0.15 -12.65
N ALA A 194 -2.32 1.18 -12.93
CA ALA A 194 -2.67 1.54 -14.30
C ALA A 194 -1.44 1.94 -15.13
N ARG A 195 -0.52 2.72 -14.55
CA ARG A 195 0.75 3.08 -15.20
C ARG A 195 1.63 1.86 -15.45
N LEU A 196 1.77 0.99 -14.45
CA LEU A 196 2.54 -0.26 -14.60
C LEU A 196 1.93 -1.15 -15.67
N SER A 197 0.60 -1.34 -15.66
CA SER A 197 -0.10 -2.13 -16.67
C SER A 197 0.15 -1.58 -18.08
N GLN A 198 0.04 -0.25 -18.26
CA GLN A 198 0.35 0.40 -19.54
C GLN A 198 1.80 0.18 -19.96
N HIS A 199 2.76 0.28 -19.04
CA HIS A 199 4.19 0.01 -19.30
C HIS A 199 4.41 -1.42 -19.80
N LEU A 200 3.64 -2.37 -19.27
CA LEU A 200 3.68 -3.78 -19.66
C LEU A 200 2.82 -4.13 -20.89
N GLY A 201 2.15 -3.15 -21.50
CA GLY A 201 1.24 -3.39 -22.61
C GLY A 201 -0.04 -4.14 -22.24
N LEU A 202 -0.45 -4.05 -20.95
CA LEU A 202 -1.64 -4.70 -20.41
C LEU A 202 -2.76 -3.69 -20.16
N THR A 203 -3.99 -4.19 -20.13
CA THR A 203 -5.16 -3.45 -19.65
C THR A 203 -5.46 -3.82 -18.21
N LEU A 204 -6.11 -2.93 -17.46
CA LEU A 204 -6.56 -3.22 -16.10
C LEU A 204 -7.55 -4.40 -16.03
N GLN A 205 -8.27 -4.68 -17.12
CA GLN A 205 -9.17 -5.83 -17.20
C GLN A 205 -8.43 -7.18 -17.24
N GLU A 206 -7.14 -7.17 -17.58
CA GLU A 206 -6.25 -8.33 -17.52
C GLU A 206 -5.51 -8.46 -16.19
N CYS A 207 -5.87 -7.60 -15.20
CA CYS A 207 -5.29 -7.60 -13.88
C CYS A 207 -6.24 -8.19 -12.83
N MET A 208 -5.68 -8.86 -11.82
CA MET A 208 -6.34 -9.17 -10.57
C MET A 208 -5.67 -8.40 -9.43
N ALA A 209 -6.41 -8.06 -8.37
CA ALA A 209 -5.87 -7.35 -7.23
C ALA A 209 -6.49 -7.82 -5.91
N PHE A 210 -5.69 -7.75 -4.83
CA PHE A 210 -6.06 -8.14 -3.47
C PHE A 210 -5.72 -7.02 -2.50
N GLY A 211 -6.61 -6.73 -1.54
CA GLY A 211 -6.40 -5.66 -0.58
C GLY A 211 -7.39 -5.69 0.58
N ASP A 212 -7.11 -4.89 1.63
CA ASP A 212 -7.90 -4.89 2.88
C ASP A 212 -8.19 -3.49 3.43
N ALA A 213 -7.53 -2.44 2.98
CA ALA A 213 -7.67 -1.09 3.53
C ALA A 213 -8.13 -0.06 2.49
N MET A 214 -8.46 1.15 2.95
CA MET A 214 -9.02 2.20 2.08
C MET A 214 -8.03 2.69 1.01
N ASN A 215 -6.72 2.53 1.22
CA ASN A 215 -5.69 2.80 0.20
C ASN A 215 -5.69 1.79 -0.96
N ASP A 216 -6.40 0.65 -0.83
CA ASP A 216 -6.57 -0.35 -1.89
C ASP A 216 -7.79 -0.10 -2.76
N ARG A 217 -8.70 0.79 -2.34
CA ARG A 217 -9.99 1.01 -2.98
C ARG A 217 -9.89 1.25 -4.47
N GLU A 218 -9.04 2.19 -4.89
CA GLU A 218 -8.85 2.55 -6.30
C GLU A 218 -8.26 1.38 -7.09
N MET A 219 -7.35 0.62 -6.52
CA MET A 219 -6.77 -0.56 -7.14
C MET A 219 -7.82 -1.64 -7.35
N LEU A 220 -8.55 -2.00 -6.29
CA LEU A 220 -9.54 -3.08 -6.32
C LEU A 220 -10.71 -2.79 -7.29
N ARG A 221 -11.18 -1.54 -7.34
CA ARG A 221 -12.31 -1.16 -8.21
C ARG A 221 -11.95 -1.03 -9.68
N SER A 222 -10.67 -0.85 -10.02
CA SER A 222 -10.22 -0.56 -11.40
C SER A 222 -9.83 -1.80 -12.18
N VAL A 223 -9.51 -2.91 -11.52
CA VAL A 223 -9.06 -4.15 -12.17
C VAL A 223 -10.20 -5.03 -12.63
N GLY A 224 -9.91 -5.94 -13.55
CA GLY A 224 -10.91 -6.91 -14.01
C GLY A 224 -11.37 -7.89 -12.93
N ARG A 225 -10.54 -8.15 -11.91
CA ARG A 225 -10.85 -9.04 -10.78
C ARG A 225 -10.28 -8.49 -9.47
N GLY A 226 -11.09 -7.76 -8.71
CA GLY A 226 -10.76 -7.29 -7.36
C GLY A 226 -11.24 -8.25 -6.28
N PHE A 227 -10.43 -8.47 -5.24
CA PHE A 227 -10.73 -9.34 -4.11
C PHE A 227 -10.47 -8.62 -2.79
N ILE A 228 -11.46 -8.63 -1.91
CA ILE A 228 -11.38 -8.01 -0.59
C ILE A 228 -11.04 -9.08 0.44
N MET A 229 -10.11 -8.77 1.35
CA MET A 229 -9.76 -9.67 2.45
C MET A 229 -10.88 -9.77 3.50
N GLY A 230 -10.99 -10.94 4.16
CA GLY A 230 -11.94 -11.14 5.25
C GLY A 230 -11.75 -10.19 6.43
N ASN A 231 -10.47 -9.85 6.73
CA ASN A 231 -10.07 -8.88 7.76
C ASN A 231 -10.14 -7.42 7.31
N ALA A 232 -10.63 -7.13 6.09
CA ALA A 232 -10.64 -5.78 5.54
C ALA A 232 -11.46 -4.79 6.35
N MET A 233 -11.07 -3.52 6.26
CA MET A 233 -11.78 -2.39 6.88
C MET A 233 -13.26 -2.39 6.49
N PRO A 234 -14.18 -2.21 7.46
CA PRO A 234 -15.64 -2.17 7.17
C PRO A 234 -16.02 -1.16 6.10
N GLN A 235 -15.34 -0.01 6.06
CA GLN A 235 -15.56 1.04 5.06
C GLN A 235 -15.26 0.54 3.64
N LEU A 236 -14.16 -0.21 3.45
CA LEU A 236 -13.81 -0.76 2.15
C LEU A 236 -14.87 -1.75 1.65
N LYS A 237 -15.33 -2.64 2.53
CA LYS A 237 -16.42 -3.59 2.21
C LYS A 237 -17.71 -2.87 1.86
N ALA A 238 -18.03 -1.78 2.56
CA ALA A 238 -19.24 -0.99 2.32
C ALA A 238 -19.17 -0.21 0.98
N GLU A 239 -17.99 0.26 0.58
CA GLU A 239 -17.81 0.98 -0.69
C GLU A 239 -17.71 0.07 -1.92
N LEU A 240 -17.29 -1.18 -1.74
CA LEU A 240 -17.13 -2.16 -2.83
C LEU A 240 -17.94 -3.46 -2.58
N PRO A 241 -19.27 -3.34 -2.33
CA PRO A 241 -20.08 -4.49 -1.93
C PRO A 241 -20.26 -5.55 -3.02
N HIS A 242 -19.90 -5.22 -4.27
CA HIS A 242 -19.98 -6.12 -5.42
C HIS A 242 -18.74 -7.00 -5.59
N LEU A 243 -17.65 -6.70 -4.87
CA LEU A 243 -16.43 -7.50 -4.95
C LEU A 243 -16.48 -8.69 -3.98
N PRO A 244 -15.98 -9.85 -4.41
CA PRO A 244 -15.90 -11.03 -3.56
C PRO A 244 -14.97 -10.79 -2.37
N VAL A 245 -15.41 -11.26 -1.20
CA VAL A 245 -14.61 -11.30 0.01
C VAL A 245 -14.01 -12.70 0.10
N ILE A 246 -12.68 -12.79 0.19
CA ILE A 246 -11.96 -14.04 0.46
C ILE A 246 -11.68 -14.16 1.98
N GLY A 247 -10.93 -15.13 2.42
CA GLY A 247 -10.68 -15.32 3.86
C GLY A 247 -9.73 -14.27 4.47
N ASP A 248 -9.34 -14.50 5.69
CA ASP A 248 -8.48 -13.63 6.51
C ASP A 248 -6.97 -13.90 6.24
N CYS A 249 -6.15 -12.86 6.27
CA CYS A 249 -4.69 -12.96 6.06
C CYS A 249 -4.01 -13.86 7.09
N ARG A 250 -4.55 -13.96 8.33
CA ARG A 250 -4.08 -14.87 9.38
C ARG A 250 -4.06 -16.35 8.93
N HIS A 251 -4.92 -16.69 8.02
CA HIS A 251 -5.06 -18.04 7.47
C HIS A 251 -4.48 -18.17 6.06
N GLN A 252 -3.66 -17.19 5.63
CA GLN A 252 -3.08 -17.15 4.29
C GLN A 252 -4.15 -17.28 3.17
N ALA A 253 -5.27 -16.57 3.32
CA ALA A 253 -6.42 -16.71 2.44
C ALA A 253 -6.11 -16.44 0.96
N VAL A 254 -5.16 -15.55 0.66
CA VAL A 254 -4.70 -15.34 -0.71
C VAL A 254 -4.13 -16.62 -1.31
N SER A 255 -3.35 -17.41 -0.53
CA SER A 255 -2.81 -18.67 -1.03
C SER A 255 -3.89 -19.71 -1.29
N HIS A 256 -4.89 -19.79 -0.43
CA HIS A 256 -6.02 -20.71 -0.62
C HIS A 256 -6.82 -20.35 -1.87
N PHE A 257 -7.13 -19.07 -2.03
CA PHE A 257 -7.80 -18.57 -3.23
C PHE A 257 -7.00 -18.86 -4.51
N LEU A 258 -5.71 -18.50 -4.53
CA LEU A 258 -4.86 -18.69 -5.72
C LEU A 258 -4.68 -20.17 -6.07
N THR A 259 -4.51 -21.03 -5.08
CA THR A 259 -4.39 -22.48 -5.29
C THR A 259 -5.68 -23.02 -5.92
N HIS A 260 -6.84 -22.66 -5.34
CA HIS A 260 -8.13 -23.08 -5.91
C HIS A 260 -8.30 -22.55 -7.35
N TRP A 261 -8.03 -21.26 -7.58
CA TRP A 261 -8.16 -20.63 -8.89
C TRP A 261 -7.23 -21.24 -9.96
N LEU A 262 -6.00 -21.60 -9.56
CA LEU A 262 -5.03 -22.22 -10.46
C LEU A 262 -5.40 -23.67 -10.80
N ASP A 263 -5.98 -24.40 -9.85
CA ASP A 263 -6.37 -25.80 -10.01
C ASP A 263 -7.75 -25.94 -10.64
N ASN A 264 -8.65 -24.96 -10.44
CA ASN A 264 -10.06 -25.00 -10.85
C ASN A 264 -10.49 -23.64 -11.43
N PRO A 265 -9.95 -23.19 -12.57
CA PRO A 265 -10.16 -21.81 -13.06
C PRO A 265 -11.61 -21.48 -13.40
N ASP A 266 -12.45 -22.48 -13.67
CA ASP A 266 -13.85 -22.31 -14.05
C ASP A 266 -14.83 -22.53 -12.87
N LEU A 267 -14.35 -22.91 -11.69
CA LEU A 267 -15.19 -23.14 -10.53
C LEU A 267 -15.25 -21.89 -9.63
N PRO A 268 -16.41 -21.57 -9.05
CA PRO A 268 -16.51 -20.50 -8.09
C PRO A 268 -15.71 -20.82 -6.82
N TYR A 269 -15.05 -19.80 -6.27
CA TYR A 269 -14.37 -19.90 -4.99
C TYR A 269 -15.39 -19.64 -3.87
N SER A 270 -15.43 -20.50 -2.87
CA SER A 270 -16.14 -20.28 -1.61
C SER A 270 -15.12 -20.23 -0.48
N PRO A 271 -14.98 -19.12 0.24
CA PRO A 271 -14.13 -19.06 1.43
C PRO A 271 -14.70 -19.99 2.52
N GLU A 272 -13.85 -20.81 3.14
CA GLU A 272 -14.18 -21.58 4.34
C GLU A 272 -14.28 -20.71 5.59
#